data_d81b16f7102aacd1f0bb3178b4a79c45
#
_entry.id   d81b16f7102aacd1f0bb3178b4a79c45
#
_cell.length_a   1.000
_cell.length_b   1.000
_cell.length_c   1.000
_cell.angle_alpha   90.00
_cell.angle_beta   90.00
_cell.angle_gamma   90.00
#
_symmetry.space_group_name_H-M   'P 1'
#
loop_
_entity.id
_entity.type
_entity.pdbx_description
1 polymer ?
#
loop_
_entity_poly.entity_id
_entity_poly.type
_entity_poly.pdbx_seq_one_letter_code
_entity_poly.pdbx_strand_id
1 'polypeptide(L)'
;MEIETGRMRITERDKECVRFVVEQGFATIEQLWKVAWSDQKNSSYTYNRVLSLEKFGFLKSVKINDTTMKIVTSTPKARIITAESSAYPTPVQGVSKDLVHHQLHLNELRILFQEKGLKDWRSAECLAVDPTFRKLGSRHVPDAFYISSRG
;
A
#
# COMPACT_ATOMS: atom_id res chain seq x y z
N MET A 1 -1.30 -10.26 -17.05
CA MET A 1 -0.59 -11.53 -16.94
C MET A 1 -0.80 -12.12 -15.56
N GLU A 2 -1.40 -13.27 -15.51
CA GLU A 2 -1.67 -13.95 -14.25
C GLU A 2 -0.45 -14.76 -13.84
N ILE A 3 -0.02 -14.61 -12.59
CA ILE A 3 1.10 -15.37 -12.04
C ILE A 3 0.52 -16.52 -11.25
N GLU A 4 0.71 -17.73 -11.74
CA GLU A 4 0.39 -18.92 -10.96
C GLU A 4 1.57 -19.26 -10.07
N THR A 5 1.35 -19.15 -8.76
CA THR A 5 2.29 -19.64 -7.76
C THR A 5 1.63 -20.78 -7.00
N GLY A 6 1.90 -21.99 -7.44
CA GLY A 6 1.24 -23.17 -6.88
C GLY A 6 -0.26 -23.20 -7.25
N ARG A 7 -1.14 -23.23 -6.24
CA ARG A 7 -2.60 -23.27 -6.43
C ARG A 7 -3.29 -21.92 -6.33
N MET A 8 -2.54 -20.84 -6.18
CA MET A 8 -3.10 -19.49 -6.07
C MET A 8 -2.92 -18.72 -7.37
N ARG A 9 -4.03 -18.18 -7.86
CA ARG A 9 -4.04 -17.28 -9.00
C ARG A 9 -4.05 -15.84 -8.51
N ILE A 10 -3.07 -15.03 -8.93
CA ILE A 10 -2.97 -13.61 -8.61
C ILE A 10 -3.84 -12.82 -9.58
N THR A 11 -4.85 -12.14 -9.05
CA THR A 11 -5.78 -11.30 -9.84
C THR A 11 -5.28 -9.87 -9.95
N GLU A 12 -5.89 -9.07 -10.82
CA GLU A 12 -5.58 -7.63 -10.92
C GLU A 12 -5.88 -6.89 -9.62
N ARG A 13 -6.93 -7.28 -8.91
CA ARG A 13 -7.26 -6.71 -7.59
C ARG A 13 -6.22 -7.07 -6.54
N ASP A 14 -5.68 -8.28 -6.58
CA ASP A 14 -4.58 -8.66 -5.70
C ASP A 14 -3.35 -7.78 -5.96
N LYS A 15 -3.03 -7.51 -7.23
CA LYS A 15 -1.92 -6.63 -7.61
C LYS A 15 -2.16 -5.19 -7.13
N GLU A 16 -3.36 -4.69 -7.28
CA GLU A 16 -3.75 -3.36 -6.80
C GLU A 16 -3.59 -3.25 -5.28
N CYS A 17 -4.03 -4.26 -4.56
CA CYS A 17 -3.88 -4.36 -3.11
C CYS A 17 -2.39 -4.34 -2.70
N VAL A 18 -1.58 -5.20 -3.29
CA VAL A 18 -0.14 -5.29 -2.98
C VAL A 18 0.58 -4.00 -3.35
N ARG A 19 0.25 -3.41 -4.50
CA ARG A 19 0.83 -2.13 -4.93
C ARG A 19 0.53 -1.02 -3.93
N PHE A 20 -0.70 -0.92 -3.46
CA PHE A 20 -1.07 0.07 -2.45
C PHE A 20 -0.23 -0.08 -1.18
N VAL A 21 -0.08 -1.31 -0.68
CA VAL A 21 0.74 -1.59 0.51
C VAL A 21 2.20 -1.21 0.28
N VAL A 22 2.77 -1.55 -0.87
CA VAL A 22 4.16 -1.20 -1.21
C VAL A 22 4.34 0.32 -1.27
N GLU A 23 3.46 1.02 -1.93
CA GLU A 23 3.56 2.48 -2.13
C GLU A 23 3.30 3.26 -0.85
N GLN A 24 2.41 2.79 0.01
CA GLN A 24 2.06 3.46 1.26
C GLN A 24 2.85 2.96 2.48
N GLY A 25 3.56 1.84 2.34
CA GLY A 25 4.32 1.22 3.42
C GLY A 25 3.52 0.18 4.18
N PHE A 26 2.31 0.49 4.58
CA PHE A 26 1.37 -0.44 5.22
C PHE A 26 -0.07 0.08 5.13
N ALA A 27 -1.03 -0.80 5.40
CA ALA A 27 -2.44 -0.47 5.39
C ALA A 27 -3.23 -1.38 6.33
N THR A 28 -4.44 -0.98 6.69
CA THR A 28 -5.38 -1.86 7.39
C THR A 28 -6.19 -2.69 6.40
N ILE A 29 -6.80 -3.77 6.86
CA ILE A 29 -7.73 -4.58 6.05
C ILE A 29 -8.89 -3.72 5.52
N GLU A 30 -9.43 -2.84 6.35
CA GLU A 30 -10.52 -1.93 5.95
C GLU A 30 -10.11 -1.02 4.79
N GLN A 31 -8.91 -0.50 4.84
CA GLN A 31 -8.37 0.33 3.77
C GLN A 31 -8.18 -0.47 2.47
N LEU A 32 -7.64 -1.67 2.56
CA LEU A 32 -7.46 -2.55 1.41
C LEU A 32 -8.79 -2.98 0.78
N TRP A 33 -9.81 -3.16 1.60
CA TRP A 33 -11.17 -3.39 1.12
C TRP A 33 -11.65 -2.20 0.27
N LYS A 34 -11.52 -0.98 0.75
CA LYS A 34 -11.90 0.23 0.02
C LYS A 34 -11.12 0.37 -1.30
N VAL A 35 -9.84 -0.02 -1.31
CA VAL A 35 -8.96 0.11 -2.48
C VAL A 35 -9.30 -0.89 -3.58
N ALA A 36 -9.42 -2.15 -3.25
CA ALA A 36 -9.45 -3.22 -4.25
C ALA A 36 -10.76 -4.00 -4.31
N TRP A 37 -11.56 -3.99 -3.26
CA TRP A 37 -12.77 -4.82 -3.16
C TRP A 37 -13.97 -4.08 -2.59
N SER A 38 -14.10 -2.79 -2.88
CA SER A 38 -15.20 -1.94 -2.38
C SER A 38 -16.59 -2.38 -2.88
N ASP A 39 -16.65 -3.17 -3.94
CA ASP A 39 -17.89 -3.78 -4.44
C ASP A 39 -18.39 -4.94 -3.56
N GLN A 40 -17.55 -5.46 -2.69
CA GLN A 40 -17.95 -6.48 -1.71
C GLN A 40 -18.69 -5.84 -0.54
N LYS A 41 -19.65 -6.56 0.01
CA LYS A 41 -20.53 -6.07 1.08
C LYS A 41 -19.80 -5.67 2.35
N ASN A 42 -18.70 -6.36 2.65
CA ASN A 42 -17.87 -6.12 3.83
C ASN A 42 -16.42 -6.55 3.55
N SER A 43 -15.55 -6.38 4.53
CA SER A 43 -14.12 -6.67 4.41
C SER A 43 -13.74 -8.16 4.55
N SER A 44 -14.71 -9.06 4.73
CA SER A 44 -14.42 -10.49 4.95
C SER A 44 -13.70 -11.14 3.77
N TYR A 45 -14.12 -10.84 2.55
CA TYR A 45 -13.45 -11.34 1.35
C TYR A 45 -12.02 -10.81 1.26
N THR A 46 -11.83 -9.53 1.53
CA THR A 46 -10.49 -8.88 1.56
C THR A 46 -9.59 -9.56 2.58
N TYR A 47 -10.10 -9.82 3.77
CA TYR A 47 -9.35 -10.52 4.81
C TYR A 47 -8.84 -11.88 4.32
N ASN A 48 -9.70 -12.66 3.70
CA ASN A 48 -9.33 -13.98 3.15
C ASN A 48 -8.29 -13.86 2.02
N ARG A 49 -8.43 -12.86 1.14
CA ARG A 49 -7.44 -12.64 0.07
C ARG A 49 -6.08 -12.22 0.64
N VAL A 50 -6.08 -11.35 1.64
CA VAL A 50 -4.84 -10.93 2.32
C VAL A 50 -4.17 -12.12 3.02
N LEU A 51 -4.94 -13.00 3.68
CA LEU A 51 -4.39 -14.23 4.27
C LEU A 51 -3.72 -15.11 3.20
N SER A 52 -4.32 -15.23 2.03
CA SER A 52 -3.74 -15.99 0.92
C SER A 52 -2.44 -15.34 0.43
N LEU A 53 -2.44 -14.03 0.25
CA LEU A 53 -1.25 -13.28 -0.16
C LEU A 53 -0.12 -13.37 0.88
N GLU A 54 -0.47 -13.40 2.15
CA GLU A 54 0.47 -13.61 3.25
C GLU A 54 1.04 -15.04 3.22
N LYS A 55 0.19 -16.03 3.02
CA LYS A 55 0.61 -17.44 2.91
C LYS A 55 1.60 -17.66 1.77
N PHE A 56 1.41 -16.98 0.65
CA PHE A 56 2.31 -17.05 -0.51
C PHE A 56 3.50 -16.11 -0.41
N GLY A 57 3.63 -15.37 0.68
CA GLY A 57 4.82 -14.60 1.01
C GLY A 57 4.89 -13.19 0.42
N PHE A 58 3.81 -12.65 -0.13
CA PHE A 58 3.78 -11.29 -0.69
C PHE A 58 3.50 -10.22 0.36
N LEU A 59 2.70 -10.55 1.35
CA LEU A 59 2.31 -9.64 2.44
C LEU A 59 2.64 -10.26 3.79
N LYS A 60 2.65 -9.41 4.82
CA LYS A 60 2.86 -9.81 6.21
C LYS A 60 1.98 -8.98 7.12
N SER A 61 1.30 -9.62 8.07
CA SER A 61 0.56 -8.93 9.11
C SER A 61 1.48 -8.64 10.29
N VAL A 62 1.42 -7.41 10.80
CA VAL A 62 2.22 -6.95 11.93
C VAL A 62 1.28 -6.34 12.97
N LYS A 63 1.43 -6.76 14.24
CA LYS A 63 0.70 -6.16 15.36
C LYS A 63 1.44 -4.91 15.83
N ILE A 64 0.70 -3.83 16.03
CA ILE A 64 1.27 -2.61 16.59
C ILE A 64 1.48 -2.79 18.08
N ASN A 65 2.66 -2.41 18.57
CA ASN A 65 3.02 -2.51 19.98
C ASN A 65 1.98 -1.79 20.87
N ASP A 66 1.65 -2.41 21.99
CA ASP A 66 0.71 -1.89 22.99
C ASP A 66 -0.72 -1.66 22.48
N THR A 67 -1.09 -2.30 21.36
CA THR A 67 -2.45 -2.22 20.81
C THR A 67 -2.91 -3.59 20.33
N THR A 68 -4.22 -3.71 20.04
CA THR A 68 -4.79 -4.87 19.36
C THR A 68 -4.82 -4.67 17.83
N MET A 69 -4.37 -3.52 17.36
CA MET A 69 -4.37 -3.16 15.95
C MET A 69 -3.33 -3.98 15.17
N LYS A 70 -3.76 -4.51 14.03
CA LYS A 70 -2.88 -5.15 13.05
C LYS A 70 -2.84 -4.32 11.78
N ILE A 71 -1.66 -4.21 11.21
CA ILE A 71 -1.44 -3.62 9.88
C ILE A 71 -0.89 -4.68 8.93
N VAL A 72 -1.11 -4.46 7.65
CA VAL A 72 -0.57 -5.29 6.58
C VAL A 72 0.60 -4.54 5.94
N THR A 73 1.74 -5.17 5.87
CA THR A 73 2.95 -4.64 5.22
C THR A 73 3.41 -5.60 4.12
N SER A 74 4.29 -5.13 3.24
CA SER A 74 4.82 -5.93 2.15
C SER A 74 6.10 -6.66 2.54
N THR A 75 6.39 -7.72 1.79
CA THR A 75 7.67 -8.44 1.86
C THR A 75 8.52 -8.10 0.63
N PRO A 76 9.82 -8.39 0.62
CA PRO A 76 10.65 -8.22 -0.58
C PRO A 76 10.12 -8.97 -1.80
N LYS A 77 9.46 -10.11 -1.61
CA LYS A 77 8.84 -10.90 -2.68
C LYS A 77 7.73 -10.13 -3.42
N ALA A 78 7.09 -9.16 -2.77
CA ALA A 78 6.06 -8.31 -3.39
C ALA A 78 6.57 -7.57 -4.63
N ARG A 79 7.89 -7.37 -4.76
CA ARG A 79 8.50 -6.74 -5.92
C ARG A 79 8.17 -7.46 -7.23
N ILE A 80 7.92 -8.76 -7.19
CA ILE A 80 7.51 -9.54 -8.37
C ILE A 80 6.20 -8.98 -8.95
N ILE A 81 5.27 -8.59 -8.06
CA ILE A 81 3.96 -8.04 -8.44
C ILE A 81 4.05 -6.55 -8.79
N THR A 82 4.93 -5.81 -8.11
CA THR A 82 5.01 -4.35 -8.18
C THR A 82 6.23 -3.83 -8.96
N ALA A 83 6.75 -4.62 -9.91
CA ALA A 83 7.95 -4.28 -10.67
C ALA A 83 7.85 -2.93 -11.41
N GLU A 84 6.63 -2.50 -11.76
CA GLU A 84 6.39 -1.23 -12.46
C GLU A 84 6.32 -0.02 -11.51
N SER A 85 6.19 -0.25 -10.20
CA SER A 85 6.16 0.84 -9.22
C SER A 85 7.57 1.34 -8.93
N SER A 86 7.71 2.65 -8.72
CA SER A 86 8.96 3.26 -8.25
C SER A 86 9.24 2.99 -6.78
N ALA A 87 8.22 2.63 -6.01
CA ALA A 87 8.36 2.27 -4.60
C ALA A 87 8.89 0.83 -4.44
N TYR A 88 9.71 0.63 -3.43
CA TYR A 88 10.25 -0.69 -3.09
C TYR A 88 9.57 -1.22 -1.83
N PRO A 89 9.28 -2.54 -1.78
CA PRO A 89 8.79 -3.14 -0.55
C PRO A 89 9.79 -2.92 0.58
N THR A 90 9.35 -2.23 1.62
CA THR A 90 10.16 -1.96 2.81
C THR A 90 9.52 -2.66 3.99
N PRO A 91 10.20 -3.66 4.60
CA PRO A 91 9.68 -4.31 5.78
C PRO A 91 9.49 -3.29 6.92
N VAL A 92 8.30 -3.29 7.51
CA VAL A 92 7.99 -2.44 8.64
C VAL A 92 8.26 -3.22 9.93
N GLN A 93 9.16 -2.70 10.76
CA GLN A 93 9.48 -3.27 12.07
C GLN A 93 9.48 -2.16 13.12
N GLY A 94 8.88 -2.43 14.27
CA GLY A 94 8.99 -1.55 15.43
C GLY A 94 8.40 -0.15 15.23
N VAL A 95 7.31 -0.03 14.48
CA VAL A 95 6.70 1.27 14.17
C VAL A 95 5.99 1.84 15.39
N SER A 96 6.26 3.11 15.69
CA SER A 96 5.56 3.80 16.77
C SER A 96 4.08 4.01 16.44
N LYS A 97 3.24 4.04 17.47
CA LYS A 97 1.81 4.25 17.35
C LYS A 97 1.49 5.55 16.60
N ASP A 98 2.21 6.63 16.89
CA ASP A 98 2.00 7.93 16.26
C ASP A 98 2.32 7.93 14.77
N LEU A 99 3.42 7.28 14.39
CA LEU A 99 3.81 7.14 12.99
C LEU A 99 2.78 6.30 12.21
N VAL A 100 2.24 5.25 12.84
CA VAL A 100 1.17 4.44 12.23
C VAL A 100 -0.08 5.29 11.97
N HIS A 101 -0.55 6.04 12.94
CA HIS A 101 -1.73 6.90 12.78
C HIS A 101 -1.54 7.93 11.66
N HIS A 102 -0.38 8.56 11.61
CA HIS A 102 -0.05 9.51 10.55
C HIS A 102 -0.14 8.85 9.15
N GLN A 103 0.49 7.70 8.97
CA GLN A 103 0.48 6.98 7.70
C GLN A 103 -0.92 6.48 7.34
N LEU A 104 -1.70 6.00 8.30
CA LEU A 104 -3.08 5.56 8.04
C LEU A 104 -3.98 6.72 7.62
N HIS A 105 -3.76 7.92 8.14
CA HIS A 105 -4.46 9.12 7.67
C HIS A 105 -4.11 9.47 6.23
N LEU A 106 -2.83 9.38 5.85
CA LEU A 106 -2.40 9.57 4.47
C LEU A 106 -3.06 8.55 3.53
N ASN A 107 -3.18 7.30 3.97
CA ASN A 107 -3.88 6.27 3.22
C ASN A 107 -5.36 6.64 2.97
N GLU A 108 -6.05 7.13 3.99
CA GLU A 108 -7.45 7.57 3.87
C GLU A 108 -7.58 8.75 2.89
N LEU A 109 -6.66 9.69 2.91
CA LEU A 109 -6.64 10.79 1.94
C LEU A 109 -6.46 10.29 0.51
N ARG A 110 -5.53 9.35 0.30
CA ARG A 110 -5.34 8.73 -1.01
C ARG A 110 -6.61 8.05 -1.51
N ILE A 111 -7.25 7.26 -0.65
CA ILE A 111 -8.48 6.56 -0.98
C ILE A 111 -9.59 7.55 -1.37
N LEU A 112 -9.74 8.61 -0.58
CA LEU A 112 -10.72 9.67 -0.84
C LEU A 112 -10.49 10.35 -2.19
N PHE A 113 -9.24 10.68 -2.50
CA PHE A 113 -8.90 11.31 -3.77
C PHE A 113 -9.13 10.37 -4.96
N GLN A 114 -8.80 9.10 -4.82
CA GLN A 114 -9.06 8.11 -5.86
C GLN A 114 -10.56 7.94 -6.13
N GLU A 115 -11.40 7.94 -5.09
CA GLU A 115 -12.87 7.90 -5.22
C GLU A 115 -13.40 9.11 -5.98
N LYS A 116 -12.74 10.26 -5.87
CA LYS A 116 -13.09 11.50 -6.59
C LYS A 116 -12.45 11.59 -7.99
N GLY A 117 -11.80 10.53 -8.45
CA GLY A 117 -11.19 10.48 -9.78
C GLY A 117 -9.83 11.15 -9.88
N LEU A 118 -9.22 11.53 -8.77
CA LEU A 118 -7.86 12.05 -8.75
C LEU A 118 -6.88 10.88 -8.88
N LYS A 119 -5.97 10.96 -9.84
CA LYS A 119 -5.01 9.92 -10.17
C LYS A 119 -3.59 10.38 -9.83
N ASP A 120 -2.64 9.46 -9.97
CA ASP A 120 -1.21 9.75 -9.83
C ASP A 120 -0.79 10.26 -8.45
N TRP A 121 -1.39 9.69 -7.41
CA TRP A 121 -0.91 9.89 -6.05
C TRP A 121 0.52 9.38 -5.90
N ARG A 122 1.36 10.18 -5.26
CA ARG A 122 2.75 9.81 -4.95
C ARG A 122 2.99 9.88 -3.45
N SER A 123 3.34 8.74 -2.87
CA SER A 123 3.72 8.67 -1.45
C SER A 123 5.13 9.19 -1.22
N ALA A 124 5.50 9.41 0.05
CA ALA A 124 6.84 9.83 0.42
C ALA A 124 7.92 8.87 -0.11
N GLU A 125 7.66 7.57 -0.08
CA GLU A 125 8.58 6.55 -0.61
C GLU A 125 8.80 6.71 -2.11
N CYS A 126 7.75 6.97 -2.87
CA CYS A 126 7.85 7.24 -4.31
C CYS A 126 8.60 8.53 -4.59
N LEU A 127 8.36 9.58 -3.80
CA LEU A 127 9.01 10.88 -3.96
C LEU A 127 10.51 10.82 -3.62
N ALA A 128 10.87 10.02 -2.65
CA ALA A 128 12.28 9.87 -2.24
C ALA A 128 13.19 9.35 -3.37
N VAL A 129 12.63 8.58 -4.32
CA VAL A 129 13.37 8.06 -5.47
C VAL A 129 13.15 8.85 -6.76
N ASP A 130 12.22 9.81 -6.76
CA ASP A 130 11.94 10.65 -7.93
C ASP A 130 13.07 11.65 -8.15
N PRO A 131 13.70 11.71 -9.37
CA PRO A 131 14.81 12.62 -9.64
C PRO A 131 14.47 14.09 -9.44
N THR A 132 13.23 14.50 -9.69
CA THR A 132 12.78 15.88 -9.52
C THR A 132 12.84 16.29 -8.05
N PHE A 133 12.37 15.45 -7.16
CA PHE A 133 12.38 15.72 -5.71
C PHE A 133 13.74 15.51 -5.06
N ARG A 134 14.58 14.62 -5.60
CA ARG A 134 15.95 14.44 -5.14
C ARG A 134 16.78 15.73 -5.25
N LYS A 135 16.53 16.54 -6.25
CA LYS A 135 17.22 17.84 -6.45
C LYS A 135 16.84 18.88 -5.42
N LEU A 136 15.68 18.74 -4.78
CA LEU A 136 15.19 19.68 -3.76
C LEU A 136 15.79 19.40 -2.37
N GLY A 137 16.50 18.29 -2.20
CA GLY A 137 17.07 17.89 -0.93
C GLY A 137 16.08 17.19 -0.01
N SER A 138 16.60 16.30 0.85
CA SER A 138 15.77 15.43 1.71
C SER A 138 14.93 16.19 2.75
N ARG A 139 15.20 17.47 3.00
CA ARG A 139 14.50 18.26 4.01
C ARG A 139 13.10 18.71 3.59
N HIS A 140 12.76 18.59 2.31
CA HIS A 140 11.55 19.19 1.74
C HIS A 140 10.69 18.19 0.98
N VAL A 141 10.89 16.87 1.19
CA VAL A 141 10.03 15.86 0.58
C VAL A 141 8.67 15.88 1.30
N PRO A 142 7.56 16.15 0.59
CA PRO A 142 6.25 16.10 1.20
C PRO A 142 5.87 14.65 1.53
N ASP A 143 4.94 14.46 2.45
CA ASP A 143 4.43 13.13 2.80
C ASP A 143 3.73 12.45 1.61
N ALA A 144 3.12 13.25 0.75
CA ALA A 144 2.52 12.78 -0.50
C ALA A 144 2.18 13.98 -1.40
N PHE A 145 1.94 13.70 -2.68
CA PHE A 145 1.31 14.64 -3.60
C PHE A 145 0.57 13.89 -4.71
N TYR A 146 -0.24 14.59 -5.46
CA TYR A 146 -0.89 14.05 -6.65
C TYR A 146 -0.77 15.04 -7.82
N ILE A 147 -0.88 14.51 -9.03
CA ILE A 147 -0.85 15.32 -10.23
C ILE A 147 -2.30 15.56 -10.67
N SER A 148 -2.68 16.84 -10.71
CA SER A 148 -3.99 17.24 -11.21
C SER A 148 -4.05 17.09 -12.73
N SER A 149 -5.19 16.61 -13.24
CA SER A 149 -5.43 16.55 -14.69
C SER A 149 -5.49 17.92 -15.36
N ARG A 150 -5.52 19.00 -14.58
CA ARG A 150 -5.49 20.38 -15.07
C ARG A 150 -4.10 21.01 -15.08
N GLY A 151 -3.09 20.22 -14.83
CA GLY A 151 -1.69 20.68 -14.79
C GLY A 151 -1.23 21.25 -13.48
#